data_fd44fd68d1997c61701e22cc84f2b791
#
_entry.id   fd44fd68d1997c61701e22cc84f2b791
#
_cell.length_a   1.000
_cell.length_b   1.000
_cell.length_c   1.000
_cell.angle_alpha   90.00
_cell.angle_beta   90.00
_cell.angle_gamma   90.00
#
_symmetry.space_group_name_H-M   'P 1'
#
loop_
_entity.id
_entity.type
_entity.pdbx_description
1 polymer ?
#
loop_
_entity_poly.entity_id
_entity_poly.type
_entity_poly.pdbx_seq_one_letter_code
_entity_poly.pdbx_strand_id
1 'polypeptide(L)'
;MTKLLLALLLTTFVSGEEWSQFRGPNGTGVSATTGLPDTFGPAKNVVWKTELPAGHSSPVLTNDRIFLTAHNKEKLFVIALDRQSGKLLWQKEVPRTQQGRLQNVNGPASASPVTDGSNVYVFFQDFGMMSFDRDGKERWRLPLGPFNMFYGFGASPILVDDKVILPVDQDYPASYLIAVDKNSGKVRWKVERPVVISGYSTPIVYQPKQGPKQIVVPESFQLSAYSVKDGKRVWWVRGLACEMKSIASQDGEYLYINGWGFPQNQPGQQIPTISFEEGLKRYDKDNDRQVAKAEAVGNEKMDKILNAAFEAFDMNRNEKLDEKDWEVFRAMMASENGLLAIKMGGVGDQTATAIRWRYQKPVPQVPSTLLYKGVLYMINDSGILLSFDPATGNVLKQGRLHGAIDKYFSSPVAADDKVFLIGQGGQVSVLKAAGEWEVLAVNELDDECFATPAIADGRIYIRTRSALYAFGKQSTDSAD
;
A
#
# COMPACT_ATOMS: atom_id res chain seq x y z
N MET A 1 -0.77 -59.87 33.87
CA MET A 1 -1.00 -58.44 33.95
C MET A 1 -0.34 -57.76 32.74
N THR A 2 -1.09 -57.63 31.67
CA THR A 2 -0.61 -57.09 30.38
C THR A 2 -0.85 -55.58 30.36
N LYS A 3 0.22 -54.77 30.37
CA LYS A 3 0.14 -53.32 30.27
C LYS A 3 -0.09 -52.93 28.81
N LEU A 4 -1.28 -52.39 28.52
CA LEU A 4 -1.61 -51.78 27.23
C LEU A 4 -0.97 -50.39 27.18
N LEU A 5 0.03 -50.18 26.31
CA LEU A 5 0.58 -48.85 26.02
C LEU A 5 -0.35 -48.20 25.00
N LEU A 6 -1.06 -47.15 25.45
CA LEU A 6 -1.86 -46.28 24.58
C LEU A 6 -0.90 -45.24 23.95
N ALA A 7 -0.56 -45.43 22.68
CA ALA A 7 0.20 -44.43 21.92
C ALA A 7 -0.74 -43.28 21.54
N LEU A 8 -0.58 -42.12 22.18
CA LEU A 8 -1.24 -40.88 21.80
C LEU A 8 -0.58 -40.34 20.51
N LEU A 9 -1.23 -40.52 19.36
CA LEU A 9 -0.87 -39.83 18.13
C LEU A 9 -1.21 -38.34 18.30
N LEU A 10 -0.20 -37.52 18.63
CA LEU A 10 -0.29 -36.05 18.48
C LEU A 10 -0.30 -35.74 17.00
N THR A 11 -1.47 -35.52 16.44
CA THR A 11 -1.61 -34.84 15.14
C THR A 11 -1.21 -33.41 15.32
N THR A 12 0.01 -33.06 14.96
CA THR A 12 0.40 -31.66 14.79
C THR A 12 -0.39 -31.10 13.61
N PHE A 13 -1.41 -30.29 13.88
CA PHE A 13 -2.01 -29.44 12.87
C PHE A 13 -0.91 -28.45 12.45
N VAL A 14 -0.32 -28.67 11.30
CA VAL A 14 0.51 -27.66 10.63
C VAL A 14 -0.46 -26.56 10.25
N SER A 15 -0.44 -25.47 11.02
CA SER A 15 -1.14 -24.25 10.65
C SER A 15 -0.53 -23.75 9.35
N GLY A 16 -1.31 -23.66 8.28
CA GLY A 16 -0.85 -23.12 7.02
C GLY A 16 -0.39 -21.67 7.18
N GLU A 17 0.50 -21.23 6.32
CA GLU A 17 0.99 -19.86 6.35
C GLU A 17 -0.12 -18.89 5.93
N GLU A 18 -0.35 -17.86 6.74
CA GLU A 18 -1.34 -16.83 6.49
C GLU A 18 -0.73 -15.62 5.77
N TRP A 19 -1.47 -15.08 4.80
CA TRP A 19 -1.18 -13.81 4.10
C TRP A 19 -2.35 -12.86 4.33
N SER A 20 -2.50 -12.40 5.57
CA SER A 20 -3.75 -11.89 6.14
C SER A 20 -4.14 -10.48 5.72
N GLN A 21 -3.29 -9.76 4.98
CA GLN A 21 -3.51 -8.39 4.50
C GLN A 21 -2.72 -8.10 3.23
N PHE A 22 -2.87 -6.89 2.69
CA PHE A 22 -2.06 -6.41 1.57
C PHE A 22 -0.57 -6.60 1.82
N ARG A 23 0.12 -7.31 0.92
CA ARG A 23 1.54 -7.71 1.02
C ARG A 23 1.86 -8.58 2.24
N GLY A 24 0.92 -9.36 2.73
CA GLY A 24 1.14 -10.34 3.79
C GLY A 24 1.44 -9.75 5.17
N PRO A 25 2.15 -10.48 6.05
CA PRO A 25 2.39 -10.05 7.42
C PRO A 25 3.04 -8.67 7.50
N ASN A 26 2.33 -7.73 8.13
CA ASN A 26 2.74 -6.32 8.28
C ASN A 26 3.19 -5.64 6.97
N GLY A 27 2.66 -6.09 5.82
CA GLY A 27 2.99 -5.51 4.52
C GLY A 27 4.41 -5.77 4.01
N THR A 28 5.11 -6.77 4.56
CA THR A 28 6.52 -7.05 4.23
C THR A 28 6.73 -7.54 2.80
N GLY A 29 5.75 -8.19 2.20
CA GLY A 29 5.89 -8.85 0.89
C GLY A 29 6.72 -10.14 0.94
N VAL A 30 6.98 -10.70 2.13
CA VAL A 30 7.86 -11.85 2.33
C VAL A 30 7.09 -13.01 2.96
N SER A 31 7.31 -14.21 2.44
CA SER A 31 6.83 -15.49 2.97
C SER A 31 8.01 -16.38 3.35
N ALA A 32 7.82 -17.22 4.34
CA ALA A 32 8.80 -18.23 4.75
C ALA A 32 8.70 -19.52 3.91
N THR A 33 7.71 -19.63 3.04
CA THR A 33 7.47 -20.83 2.23
C THR A 33 8.63 -21.14 1.29
N THR A 34 8.80 -22.41 0.98
CA THR A 34 9.81 -22.94 0.06
C THR A 34 9.17 -23.76 -1.06
N GLY A 35 9.96 -24.20 -2.04
CA GLY A 35 9.49 -25.08 -3.10
C GLY A 35 8.75 -24.38 -4.24
N LEU A 36 8.88 -23.06 -4.38
CA LEU A 36 8.24 -22.30 -5.45
C LEU A 36 8.86 -22.63 -6.82
N PRO A 37 8.05 -22.69 -7.90
CA PRO A 37 8.56 -22.88 -9.25
C PRO A 37 9.26 -21.61 -9.77
N ASP A 38 10.32 -21.77 -10.55
CA ASP A 38 10.94 -20.67 -11.30
C ASP A 38 10.16 -20.38 -12.58
N THR A 39 9.66 -21.44 -13.23
CA THR A 39 8.90 -21.33 -14.46
C THR A 39 7.45 -21.74 -14.26
N PHE A 40 6.53 -20.87 -14.67
CA PHE A 40 5.10 -21.10 -14.61
C PHE A 40 4.37 -20.23 -15.66
N GLY A 41 3.11 -20.50 -15.87
CA GLY A 41 2.28 -19.76 -16.82
C GLY A 41 0.94 -20.46 -17.03
N PRO A 42 0.07 -19.97 -17.93
CA PRO A 42 -1.29 -20.52 -18.10
C PRO A 42 -1.37 -22.02 -18.38
N ALA A 43 -0.30 -22.60 -18.93
CA ALA A 43 -0.20 -24.06 -19.25
C ALA A 43 0.89 -24.79 -18.44
N LYS A 44 1.56 -24.13 -17.49
CA LYS A 44 2.70 -24.71 -16.77
C LYS A 44 2.65 -24.41 -15.28
N ASN A 45 2.80 -25.46 -14.46
CA ASN A 45 2.80 -25.35 -13.00
C ASN A 45 1.55 -24.67 -12.40
N VAL A 46 0.42 -24.70 -13.15
CA VAL A 46 -0.89 -24.26 -12.68
C VAL A 46 -1.46 -25.32 -11.77
N VAL A 47 -1.71 -24.97 -10.51
CA VAL A 47 -2.46 -25.82 -9.58
C VAL A 47 -3.96 -25.67 -9.87
N TRP A 48 -4.41 -24.41 -10.03
CA TRP A 48 -5.75 -24.08 -10.47
C TRP A 48 -5.80 -22.64 -11.02
N LYS A 49 -6.85 -22.37 -11.82
CA LYS A 49 -7.24 -21.05 -12.32
C LYS A 49 -8.73 -20.84 -12.04
N THR A 50 -9.10 -19.66 -11.58
CA THR A 50 -10.50 -19.29 -11.36
C THR A 50 -10.77 -17.95 -12.04
N GLU A 51 -11.74 -17.92 -12.95
CA GLU A 51 -12.21 -16.67 -13.56
C GLU A 51 -12.96 -15.82 -12.53
N LEU A 52 -12.68 -14.51 -12.53
CA LEU A 52 -13.22 -13.55 -11.57
C LEU A 52 -13.67 -12.26 -12.26
N PRO A 53 -14.65 -11.56 -11.70
CA PRO A 53 -14.90 -10.18 -12.08
C PRO A 53 -13.67 -9.30 -11.85
N ALA A 54 -13.58 -8.20 -12.61
CA ALA A 54 -12.46 -7.27 -12.54
C ALA A 54 -12.24 -6.71 -11.13
N GLY A 55 -11.00 -6.32 -10.85
CA GLY A 55 -10.60 -5.68 -9.59
C GLY A 55 -9.09 -5.71 -9.40
N HIS A 56 -8.55 -4.77 -8.64
CA HIS A 56 -7.11 -4.61 -8.42
C HIS A 56 -6.66 -5.06 -7.02
N SER A 57 -7.59 -5.52 -6.16
CA SER A 57 -7.21 -5.98 -4.82
C SER A 57 -6.27 -7.18 -4.90
N SER A 58 -5.25 -7.17 -4.06
CA SER A 58 -4.36 -8.32 -3.88
C SER A 58 -5.07 -9.46 -3.15
N PRO A 59 -4.73 -10.73 -3.42
CA PRO A 59 -5.28 -11.86 -2.69
C PRO A 59 -4.86 -11.83 -1.22
N VAL A 60 -5.81 -12.13 -0.33
CA VAL A 60 -5.62 -12.27 1.10
C VAL A 60 -5.97 -13.69 1.50
N LEU A 61 -5.06 -14.35 2.22
CA LEU A 61 -5.14 -15.78 2.48
C LEU A 61 -5.31 -16.07 3.98
N THR A 62 -6.19 -17.01 4.27
CA THR A 62 -6.20 -17.79 5.51
C THR A 62 -5.70 -19.22 5.22
N ASN A 63 -5.73 -20.11 6.19
CA ASN A 63 -5.33 -21.50 6.00
C ASN A 63 -6.11 -22.19 4.87
N ASP A 64 -7.39 -21.87 4.69
CA ASP A 64 -8.29 -22.59 3.78
C ASP A 64 -9.02 -21.69 2.78
N ARG A 65 -8.90 -20.36 2.88
CA ARG A 65 -9.66 -19.42 2.05
C ARG A 65 -8.79 -18.34 1.42
N ILE A 66 -9.30 -17.78 0.33
CA ILE A 66 -8.77 -16.58 -0.33
C ILE A 66 -9.88 -15.56 -0.41
N PHE A 67 -9.61 -14.34 0.03
CA PHE A 67 -10.54 -13.23 -0.05
C PHE A 67 -10.06 -12.17 -1.02
N LEU A 68 -11.01 -11.63 -1.79
CA LEU A 68 -10.78 -10.58 -2.81
C LEU A 68 -11.95 -9.62 -2.84
N THR A 69 -11.71 -8.38 -3.30
CA THR A 69 -12.75 -7.46 -3.73
C THR A 69 -12.80 -7.44 -5.25
N ALA A 70 -13.98 -7.27 -5.82
CA ALA A 70 -14.18 -7.23 -7.27
C ALA A 70 -15.33 -6.30 -7.64
N HIS A 71 -15.48 -6.01 -8.92
CA HIS A 71 -16.57 -5.21 -9.44
C HIS A 71 -16.95 -5.63 -10.87
N ASN A 72 -18.16 -5.34 -11.23
CA ASN A 72 -18.57 -5.16 -12.62
C ASN A 72 -19.02 -3.69 -12.82
N LYS A 73 -19.64 -3.36 -13.94
CA LYS A 73 -20.02 -1.96 -14.23
C LYS A 73 -20.88 -1.32 -13.12
N GLU A 74 -21.76 -2.10 -12.48
CA GLU A 74 -22.80 -1.60 -11.58
C GLU A 74 -22.60 -2.05 -10.12
N LYS A 75 -21.97 -3.19 -9.91
CA LYS A 75 -21.96 -3.90 -8.63
C LYS A 75 -20.54 -4.07 -8.08
N LEU A 76 -20.45 -4.04 -6.77
CA LEU A 76 -19.26 -4.35 -6.00
C LEU A 76 -19.41 -5.70 -5.33
N PHE A 77 -18.33 -6.47 -5.23
CA PHE A 77 -18.35 -7.82 -4.67
C PHE A 77 -17.23 -8.07 -3.69
N VAL A 78 -17.53 -8.83 -2.66
CA VAL A 78 -16.54 -9.56 -1.86
C VAL A 78 -16.62 -11.02 -2.27
N ILE A 79 -15.48 -11.63 -2.52
CA ILE A 79 -15.36 -12.99 -3.03
C ILE A 79 -14.52 -13.82 -2.06
N ALA A 80 -14.97 -15.04 -1.77
CA ALA A 80 -14.17 -16.05 -1.10
C ALA A 80 -14.04 -17.29 -1.97
N LEU A 81 -12.79 -17.75 -2.11
CA LEU A 81 -12.45 -18.99 -2.80
C LEU A 81 -11.88 -20.00 -1.80
N ASP A 82 -12.08 -21.27 -2.07
CA ASP A 82 -11.33 -22.34 -1.44
C ASP A 82 -9.86 -22.26 -1.87
N ARG A 83 -8.95 -22.19 -0.92
CA ARG A 83 -7.52 -21.96 -1.20
C ARG A 83 -6.86 -23.15 -1.90
N GLN A 84 -7.32 -24.36 -1.62
CA GLN A 84 -6.72 -25.57 -2.18
C GLN A 84 -7.12 -25.80 -3.64
N SER A 85 -8.41 -25.61 -3.95
CA SER A 85 -9.01 -25.95 -5.25
C SER A 85 -9.34 -24.74 -6.13
N GLY A 86 -9.29 -23.52 -5.60
CA GLY A 86 -9.73 -22.30 -6.30
C GLY A 86 -11.25 -22.19 -6.46
N LYS A 87 -12.06 -23.13 -5.96
CA LYS A 87 -13.51 -23.10 -6.11
C LYS A 87 -14.13 -21.91 -5.42
N LEU A 88 -15.09 -21.24 -6.07
CA LEU A 88 -15.91 -20.18 -5.47
C LEU A 88 -16.71 -20.76 -4.30
N LEU A 89 -16.48 -20.27 -3.09
CA LEU A 89 -17.22 -20.60 -1.90
C LEU A 89 -18.45 -19.69 -1.76
N TRP A 90 -18.22 -18.40 -1.90
CA TRP A 90 -19.30 -17.41 -1.91
C TRP A 90 -18.86 -16.11 -2.58
N GLN A 91 -19.86 -15.38 -3.07
CA GLN A 91 -19.74 -14.02 -3.57
C GLN A 91 -20.88 -13.18 -2.98
N LYS A 92 -20.53 -12.06 -2.33
CA LYS A 92 -21.49 -11.15 -1.72
C LYS A 92 -21.45 -9.81 -2.41
N GLU A 93 -22.62 -9.31 -2.76
CA GLU A 93 -22.79 -7.96 -3.30
C GLU A 93 -22.68 -6.93 -2.15
N VAL A 94 -21.93 -5.87 -2.40
CA VAL A 94 -21.81 -4.73 -1.50
C VAL A 94 -22.65 -3.58 -2.05
N PRO A 95 -23.41 -2.86 -1.22
CA PRO A 95 -24.15 -1.69 -1.65
C PRO A 95 -23.23 -0.66 -2.32
N ARG A 96 -23.68 -0.06 -3.41
CA ARG A 96 -23.00 1.05 -4.07
C ARG A 96 -23.85 2.29 -3.88
N THR A 97 -23.59 3.05 -2.81
CA THR A 97 -24.41 4.20 -2.39
C THR A 97 -23.93 5.52 -2.93
N GLN A 98 -22.70 5.53 -3.49
CA GLN A 98 -22.04 6.69 -4.07
C GLN A 98 -21.13 6.24 -5.22
N GLN A 99 -20.64 7.19 -6.00
CA GLN A 99 -19.68 6.92 -7.06
C GLN A 99 -18.54 7.93 -6.93
N GLY A 100 -17.36 7.44 -6.52
CA GLY A 100 -16.16 8.24 -6.42
C GLY A 100 -15.52 8.49 -7.79
N ARG A 101 -14.70 9.53 -7.88
CA ARG A 101 -13.86 9.78 -9.05
C ARG A 101 -12.83 8.66 -9.18
N LEU A 102 -12.60 8.21 -10.41
CA LEU A 102 -11.60 7.19 -10.76
C LEU A 102 -10.82 7.65 -11.99
N GLN A 103 -9.55 7.31 -12.04
CA GLN A 103 -8.73 7.37 -13.24
C GLN A 103 -8.59 5.97 -13.86
N ASN A 104 -8.26 5.89 -15.13
CA ASN A 104 -8.20 4.62 -15.88
C ASN A 104 -7.23 3.57 -15.31
N VAL A 105 -6.29 3.98 -14.46
CA VAL A 105 -5.32 3.11 -13.79
C VAL A 105 -5.83 2.53 -12.47
N ASN A 106 -7.03 2.91 -12.03
CA ASN A 106 -7.62 2.47 -10.76
C ASN A 106 -9.04 1.94 -10.94
N GLY A 107 -9.59 1.27 -9.96
CA GLY A 107 -10.92 0.70 -9.97
C GLY A 107 -11.64 0.85 -8.61
N PRO A 108 -12.97 0.67 -8.57
CA PRO A 108 -13.73 0.80 -7.34
C PRO A 108 -13.47 -0.34 -6.33
N ALA A 109 -12.73 -1.39 -6.75
CA ALA A 109 -12.35 -2.55 -5.96
C ALA A 109 -10.81 -2.72 -5.92
N SER A 110 -10.09 -1.64 -5.54
CA SER A 110 -8.62 -1.64 -5.47
C SER A 110 -8.10 -1.95 -4.07
N ALA A 111 -8.79 -1.52 -3.01
CA ALA A 111 -8.40 -1.85 -1.65
C ALA A 111 -8.46 -3.38 -1.42
N SER A 112 -7.36 -3.93 -0.92
CA SER A 112 -7.30 -5.35 -0.55
C SER A 112 -8.03 -5.59 0.76
N PRO A 113 -8.69 -6.75 0.94
CA PRO A 113 -9.23 -7.14 2.23
C PRO A 113 -8.17 -7.25 3.32
N VAL A 114 -8.61 -7.35 4.58
CA VAL A 114 -7.79 -7.82 5.70
C VAL A 114 -8.61 -8.85 6.48
N THR A 115 -7.95 -9.86 7.05
CA THR A 115 -8.60 -10.95 7.80
C THR A 115 -7.91 -11.24 9.13
N ASP A 116 -8.68 -11.69 10.11
CA ASP A 116 -8.17 -12.24 11.38
C ASP A 116 -8.25 -13.78 11.41
N GLY A 117 -8.35 -14.42 10.24
CA GLY A 117 -8.50 -15.88 10.09
C GLY A 117 -9.95 -16.34 10.18
N SER A 118 -10.79 -15.70 10.97
CA SER A 118 -12.21 -16.03 11.17
C SER A 118 -13.16 -15.09 10.43
N ASN A 119 -12.75 -13.87 10.22
CA ASN A 119 -13.56 -12.80 9.62
C ASN A 119 -12.76 -12.05 8.57
N VAL A 120 -13.45 -11.48 7.60
CA VAL A 120 -12.86 -10.61 6.58
C VAL A 120 -13.45 -9.20 6.71
N TYR A 121 -12.59 -8.21 6.53
CA TYR A 121 -12.92 -6.79 6.57
C TYR A 121 -12.52 -6.18 5.24
N VAL A 122 -13.45 -5.44 4.64
CA VAL A 122 -13.29 -4.86 3.31
C VAL A 122 -13.62 -3.38 3.34
N PHE A 123 -13.04 -2.66 2.40
CA PHE A 123 -13.36 -1.27 2.13
C PHE A 123 -13.62 -1.06 0.65
N PHE A 124 -14.64 -0.27 0.35
CA PHE A 124 -14.94 0.24 -1.00
C PHE A 124 -15.19 1.75 -0.93
N GLN A 125 -14.55 2.52 -1.80
CA GLN A 125 -14.77 3.97 -1.82
C GLN A 125 -16.23 4.34 -2.11
N ASP A 126 -16.95 3.46 -2.81
CA ASP A 126 -18.34 3.72 -3.22
C ASP A 126 -19.37 3.28 -2.16
N PHE A 127 -18.90 2.85 -0.99
CA PHE A 127 -19.76 2.47 0.14
C PHE A 127 -19.16 2.82 1.52
N GLY A 128 -17.92 2.40 1.80
CA GLY A 128 -17.31 2.40 3.13
C GLY A 128 -16.80 1.02 3.52
N MET A 129 -16.93 0.65 4.80
CA MET A 129 -16.38 -0.59 5.36
C MET A 129 -17.47 -1.62 5.64
N MET A 130 -17.13 -2.89 5.47
CA MET A 130 -17.96 -4.03 5.86
C MET A 130 -17.12 -5.16 6.45
N SER A 131 -17.76 -5.99 7.26
CA SER A 131 -17.21 -7.24 7.73
C SER A 131 -18.16 -8.40 7.46
N PHE A 132 -17.56 -9.51 7.05
CA PHE A 132 -18.22 -10.80 6.90
C PHE A 132 -17.50 -11.84 7.74
N ASP A 133 -18.23 -12.86 8.19
CA ASP A 133 -17.59 -14.06 8.70
C ASP A 133 -16.99 -14.89 7.55
N ARG A 134 -16.26 -15.94 7.90
CA ARG A 134 -15.62 -16.80 6.91
C ARG A 134 -16.60 -17.44 5.91
N ASP A 135 -17.88 -17.58 6.26
CA ASP A 135 -18.92 -18.20 5.45
C ASP A 135 -19.78 -17.19 4.67
N GLY A 136 -19.37 -15.90 4.73
CA GLY A 136 -19.99 -14.83 3.97
C GLY A 136 -21.25 -14.25 4.60
N LYS A 137 -21.53 -14.52 5.88
CA LYS A 137 -22.58 -13.82 6.62
C LYS A 137 -22.08 -12.44 7.02
N GLU A 138 -22.85 -11.41 6.69
CA GLU A 138 -22.53 -10.04 7.10
C GLU A 138 -22.57 -9.92 8.63
N ARG A 139 -21.51 -9.30 9.18
CA ARG A 139 -21.38 -9.04 10.62
C ARG A 139 -21.76 -7.61 10.96
N TRP A 140 -21.21 -6.67 10.19
CA TRP A 140 -21.50 -5.26 10.33
C TRP A 140 -21.17 -4.49 9.05
N ARG A 141 -21.72 -3.29 8.93
CA ARG A 141 -21.43 -2.31 7.88
C ARG A 141 -21.27 -0.92 8.46
N LEU A 142 -20.40 -0.13 7.87
CA LEU A 142 -20.13 1.26 8.22
C LEU A 142 -20.04 2.08 6.93
N PRO A 143 -21.11 2.73 6.50
CA PRO A 143 -21.06 3.68 5.38
C PRO A 143 -20.09 4.81 5.68
N LEU A 144 -19.23 5.14 4.73
CA LEU A 144 -18.26 6.23 4.78
C LEU A 144 -18.24 6.96 3.43
N GLY A 145 -17.86 8.23 3.45
CA GLY A 145 -17.78 9.05 2.25
C GLY A 145 -18.91 10.08 2.17
N PRO A 146 -19.12 10.78 1.04
CA PRO A 146 -18.35 10.62 -0.20
C PRO A 146 -16.88 11.05 -0.04
N PHE A 147 -16.00 10.47 -0.89
CA PHE A 147 -14.56 10.76 -0.88
C PHE A 147 -14.16 11.58 -2.10
N ASN A 148 -13.26 12.52 -1.92
CA ASN A 148 -12.72 13.33 -3.00
C ASN A 148 -11.22 13.08 -3.17
N MET A 149 -10.89 12.18 -4.07
CA MET A 149 -9.51 11.76 -4.39
C MET A 149 -9.31 11.77 -5.90
N PHE A 150 -8.16 12.25 -6.36
CA PHE A 150 -7.91 12.41 -7.79
C PHE A 150 -7.90 11.07 -8.56
N TYR A 151 -7.19 10.05 -8.04
CA TYR A 151 -7.09 8.72 -8.68
C TYR A 151 -8.13 7.72 -8.18
N GLY A 152 -8.93 8.06 -7.18
CA GLY A 152 -9.73 7.12 -6.41
C GLY A 152 -8.93 6.48 -5.27
N PHE A 153 -9.55 5.58 -4.52
CA PHE A 153 -8.97 5.03 -3.29
C PHE A 153 -7.95 3.91 -3.58
N GLY A 154 -6.77 3.95 -2.95
CA GLY A 154 -5.70 2.96 -3.13
C GLY A 154 -5.23 2.29 -1.83
N ALA A 155 -5.44 2.92 -0.67
CA ALA A 155 -5.04 2.36 0.62
C ALA A 155 -5.91 1.16 1.01
N SER A 156 -5.31 0.16 1.66
CA SER A 156 -6.02 -0.99 2.20
C SER A 156 -6.15 -0.88 3.72
N PRO A 157 -7.23 -1.40 4.32
CA PRO A 157 -7.34 -1.50 5.77
C PRO A 157 -6.30 -2.48 6.34
N ILE A 158 -5.89 -2.24 7.58
CA ILE A 158 -5.06 -3.17 8.37
C ILE A 158 -5.75 -3.53 9.68
N LEU A 159 -5.34 -4.65 10.28
CA LEU A 159 -5.76 -5.06 11.61
C LEU A 159 -4.66 -4.77 12.63
N VAL A 160 -5.06 -4.13 13.73
CA VAL A 160 -4.18 -3.92 14.90
C VAL A 160 -5.01 -4.20 16.15
N ASP A 161 -4.63 -5.25 16.87
CA ASP A 161 -5.32 -5.72 18.07
C ASP A 161 -6.84 -5.97 17.81
N ASP A 162 -7.72 -5.19 18.41
CA ASP A 162 -9.18 -5.27 18.23
C ASP A 162 -9.74 -4.26 17.21
N LYS A 163 -8.89 -3.62 16.40
CA LYS A 163 -9.26 -2.52 15.51
C LYS A 163 -8.94 -2.80 14.06
N VAL A 164 -9.84 -2.38 13.18
CA VAL A 164 -9.58 -2.17 11.76
C VAL A 164 -9.19 -0.70 11.57
N ILE A 165 -8.03 -0.46 11.00
CA ILE A 165 -7.47 0.88 10.77
C ILE A 165 -7.52 1.19 9.28
N LEU A 166 -8.00 2.38 8.93
CA LEU A 166 -8.04 2.87 7.56
C LEU A 166 -7.58 4.33 7.50
N PRO A 167 -6.53 4.67 6.75
CA PRO A 167 -6.24 6.05 6.38
C PRO A 167 -7.20 6.49 5.27
N VAL A 168 -7.79 7.65 5.44
CA VAL A 168 -8.60 8.31 4.42
C VAL A 168 -7.91 9.62 4.06
N ASP A 169 -7.04 9.54 3.06
CA ASP A 169 -6.25 10.65 2.56
C ASP A 169 -6.93 11.21 1.32
N GLN A 170 -7.52 12.38 1.45
CA GLN A 170 -8.33 13.00 0.40
C GLN A 170 -8.03 14.51 0.29
N ASP A 171 -8.39 15.09 -0.85
CA ASP A 171 -8.14 16.50 -1.08
C ASP A 171 -9.07 17.38 -0.23
N TYR A 172 -10.36 17.07 -0.24
CA TYR A 172 -11.38 17.79 0.52
C TYR A 172 -12.59 16.88 0.81
N PRO A 173 -13.23 16.95 1.99
CA PRO A 173 -12.78 17.66 3.21
C PRO A 173 -11.51 17.06 3.82
N ALA A 174 -11.11 17.49 5.02
CA ALA A 174 -9.86 17.07 5.64
C ALA A 174 -9.66 15.56 5.65
N SER A 175 -8.43 15.12 5.36
CA SER A 175 -7.97 13.75 5.54
C SER A 175 -8.10 13.30 6.99
N TYR A 176 -8.27 12.00 7.22
CA TYR A 176 -8.36 11.45 8.57
C TYR A 176 -7.84 10.01 8.64
N LEU A 177 -7.46 9.59 9.84
CA LEU A 177 -7.21 8.20 10.20
C LEU A 177 -8.37 7.72 11.08
N ILE A 178 -8.95 6.56 10.75
CA ILE A 178 -10.08 6.00 11.50
C ILE A 178 -9.73 4.61 12.02
N ALA A 179 -10.14 4.35 13.27
CA ALA A 179 -10.12 3.02 13.87
C ALA A 179 -11.54 2.56 14.17
N VAL A 180 -11.85 1.39 13.69
CA VAL A 180 -13.16 0.75 13.85
C VAL A 180 -13.00 -0.52 14.66
N ASP A 181 -13.86 -0.73 15.65
CA ASP A 181 -13.91 -1.98 16.40
C ASP A 181 -14.21 -3.15 15.46
N LYS A 182 -13.31 -4.12 15.41
CA LYS A 182 -13.41 -5.22 14.46
C LYS A 182 -14.63 -6.13 14.67
N ASN A 183 -15.19 -6.14 15.87
CA ASN A 183 -16.34 -7.00 16.20
C ASN A 183 -17.68 -6.34 15.93
N SER A 184 -17.79 -5.04 16.21
CA SER A 184 -19.06 -4.32 16.17
C SER A 184 -19.20 -3.33 15.01
N GLY A 185 -18.11 -2.96 14.34
CA GLY A 185 -18.11 -1.92 13.30
C GLY A 185 -18.23 -0.49 13.86
N LYS A 186 -18.21 -0.31 15.18
CA LYS A 186 -18.30 1.02 15.80
C LYS A 186 -16.97 1.76 15.70
N VAL A 187 -17.02 3.05 15.39
CA VAL A 187 -15.83 3.90 15.40
C VAL A 187 -15.30 4.03 16.82
N ARG A 188 -14.04 3.64 17.02
CA ARG A 188 -13.33 3.79 18.30
C ARG A 188 -12.71 5.17 18.45
N TRP A 189 -12.10 5.66 17.37
CA TRP A 189 -11.57 7.00 17.23
C TRP A 189 -11.44 7.39 15.77
N LYS A 190 -11.46 8.68 15.51
CA LYS A 190 -11.20 9.32 14.23
C LYS A 190 -10.35 10.55 14.48
N VAL A 191 -9.21 10.69 13.79
CA VAL A 191 -8.27 11.80 13.96
C VAL A 191 -8.07 12.50 12.62
N GLU A 192 -8.34 13.79 12.57
CA GLU A 192 -8.10 14.60 11.37
C GLU A 192 -6.61 14.83 11.14
N ARG A 193 -6.25 14.90 9.86
CA ARG A 193 -4.90 15.17 9.36
C ARG A 193 -4.93 16.32 8.37
N PRO A 194 -5.02 17.57 8.86
CA PRO A 194 -5.41 18.73 8.06
C PRO A 194 -4.45 19.10 6.93
N VAL A 195 -3.17 18.75 7.02
CA VAL A 195 -2.14 19.06 5.99
C VAL A 195 -1.95 17.90 5.02
N VAL A 196 -2.58 16.74 5.26
CA VAL A 196 -2.48 15.57 4.39
C VAL A 196 -3.55 15.68 3.30
N ILE A 197 -3.13 15.57 2.06
CA ILE A 197 -3.99 15.50 0.88
C ILE A 197 -3.99 14.08 0.30
N SER A 198 -4.52 13.87 -0.90
CA SER A 198 -4.60 12.55 -1.55
C SER A 198 -3.33 11.72 -1.36
N GLY A 199 -3.47 10.63 -0.64
CA GLY A 199 -2.47 9.60 -0.37
C GLY A 199 -3.08 8.21 -0.56
N TYR A 200 -2.25 7.23 -0.89
CA TYR A 200 -2.71 5.90 -1.30
C TYR A 200 -2.00 4.78 -0.57
N SER A 201 -1.17 5.13 0.42
CA SER A 201 -0.35 4.17 1.17
C SER A 201 -1.16 3.40 2.20
N THR A 202 -0.91 2.10 2.27
CA THR A 202 -1.38 1.25 3.36
C THR A 202 -0.45 1.39 4.57
N PRO A 203 -0.97 1.54 5.80
CA PRO A 203 -0.16 1.63 7.00
C PRO A 203 0.58 0.34 7.34
N ILE A 204 1.62 0.47 8.19
CA ILE A 204 2.27 -0.67 8.86
C ILE A 204 2.15 -0.52 10.38
N VAL A 205 2.38 -1.60 11.10
CA VAL A 205 2.46 -1.61 12.57
C VAL A 205 3.91 -1.60 13.00
N TYR A 206 4.28 -0.65 13.84
CA TYR A 206 5.57 -0.60 14.51
C TYR A 206 5.43 -0.94 15.98
N GLN A 207 6.20 -1.94 16.45
CA GLN A 207 6.34 -2.26 17.85
C GLN A 207 7.69 -1.71 18.33
N PRO A 208 7.73 -0.59 19.07
CA PRO A 208 8.98 -0.11 19.65
C PRO A 208 9.48 -1.08 20.72
N LYS A 209 10.79 -1.08 20.99
CA LYS A 209 11.38 -1.89 22.07
C LYS A 209 10.77 -1.57 23.44
N GLN A 210 10.37 -0.33 23.64
CA GLN A 210 9.68 0.12 24.83
C GLN A 210 8.45 0.94 24.43
N GLY A 211 7.31 0.68 25.08
CA GLY A 211 6.06 1.37 24.81
C GLY A 211 5.09 0.59 23.94
N PRO A 212 3.91 1.17 23.68
CA PRO A 212 2.84 0.52 22.94
C PRO A 212 3.12 0.49 21.44
N LYS A 213 2.43 -0.42 20.74
CA LYS A 213 2.38 -0.45 19.27
C LYS A 213 1.92 0.89 18.70
N GLN A 214 2.44 1.21 17.52
CA GLN A 214 2.12 2.42 16.77
C GLN A 214 1.69 2.06 15.36
N ILE A 215 0.82 2.86 14.79
CA ILE A 215 0.41 2.79 13.38
C ILE A 215 1.30 3.78 12.63
N VAL A 216 2.11 3.30 11.70
CA VAL A 216 2.97 4.17 10.89
C VAL A 216 2.35 4.33 9.52
N VAL A 217 2.07 5.57 9.15
CA VAL A 217 1.37 5.93 7.90
C VAL A 217 2.29 6.79 7.05
N PRO A 218 2.67 6.32 5.85
CA PRO A 218 3.24 7.21 4.83
C PRO A 218 2.12 8.10 4.28
N GLU A 219 2.18 9.36 4.60
CA GLU A 219 1.20 10.38 4.22
C GLU A 219 1.79 11.29 3.13
N SER A 220 0.95 12.05 2.44
CA SER A 220 1.46 13.14 1.63
C SER A 220 2.35 14.05 2.46
N PHE A 221 3.56 14.34 1.96
CA PHE A 221 4.59 15.22 2.53
C PHE A 221 5.31 14.70 3.78
N GLN A 222 4.78 13.69 4.48
CA GLN A 222 5.36 13.25 5.75
C GLN A 222 5.10 11.76 6.03
N LEU A 223 5.91 11.20 6.91
CA LEU A 223 5.66 9.93 7.57
C LEU A 223 5.22 10.22 9.00
N SER A 224 4.10 9.66 9.44
CA SER A 224 3.60 9.88 10.81
C SER A 224 3.34 8.58 11.52
N ALA A 225 3.56 8.56 12.84
CA ALA A 225 3.19 7.46 13.72
C ALA A 225 2.07 7.88 14.68
N TYR A 226 1.10 7.00 14.83
CA TYR A 226 -0.10 7.22 15.65
C TYR A 226 -0.25 6.16 16.73
N SER A 227 -0.76 6.56 17.87
CA SER A 227 -1.14 5.67 18.97
C SER A 227 -2.30 4.76 18.56
N VAL A 228 -2.15 3.45 18.70
CA VAL A 228 -3.25 2.48 18.47
C VAL A 228 -4.42 2.72 19.43
N LYS A 229 -4.16 3.26 20.62
CA LYS A 229 -5.16 3.45 21.68
C LYS A 229 -6.19 4.54 21.31
N ASP A 230 -5.71 5.70 20.84
CA ASP A 230 -6.52 6.92 20.73
C ASP A 230 -6.27 7.73 19.45
N GLY A 231 -5.42 7.24 18.55
CA GLY A 231 -5.10 7.88 17.28
C GLY A 231 -4.22 9.13 17.40
N LYS A 232 -3.75 9.50 18.59
CA LYS A 232 -2.88 10.66 18.74
C LYS A 232 -1.57 10.46 17.98
N ARG A 233 -1.14 11.50 17.23
CA ARG A 233 0.16 11.49 16.55
C ARG A 233 1.28 11.50 17.61
N VAL A 234 2.22 10.56 17.48
CA VAL A 234 3.33 10.36 18.42
C VAL A 234 4.60 11.05 17.93
N TRP A 235 4.99 10.77 16.69
CA TRP A 235 6.14 11.38 16.01
C TRP A 235 5.89 11.47 14.49
N TRP A 236 6.67 12.30 13.82
CA TRP A 236 6.62 12.44 12.36
C TRP A 236 7.95 12.88 11.77
N VAL A 237 8.11 12.61 10.47
CA VAL A 237 9.24 13.03 9.64
C VAL A 237 8.68 13.69 8.38
N ARG A 238 9.06 14.93 8.10
CA ARG A 238 8.61 15.69 6.92
C ARG A 238 9.54 15.49 5.73
N GLY A 239 9.12 15.96 4.55
CA GLY A 239 9.90 15.98 3.32
C GLY A 239 9.74 14.72 2.48
N LEU A 240 8.65 13.96 2.66
CA LEU A 240 8.23 12.93 1.73
C LEU A 240 7.59 13.56 0.50
N ALA A 241 7.47 12.77 -0.57
CA ALA A 241 6.79 13.20 -1.78
C ALA A 241 5.31 13.51 -1.52
N CYS A 242 4.73 14.34 -2.37
CA CYS A 242 3.29 14.44 -2.50
C CYS A 242 2.72 13.10 -2.99
N GLU A 243 1.50 12.76 -2.60
CA GLU A 243 0.81 11.54 -3.08
C GLU A 243 1.59 10.23 -2.84
N MET A 244 1.89 9.92 -1.60
CA MET A 244 2.53 8.65 -1.24
C MET A 244 1.66 7.46 -1.64
N LYS A 245 2.24 6.51 -2.39
CA LYS A 245 1.54 5.33 -2.93
C LYS A 245 2.11 4.01 -2.41
N SER A 246 3.40 4.00 -2.05
CA SER A 246 4.10 2.81 -1.59
C SER A 246 3.83 2.54 -0.11
N ILE A 247 3.84 1.27 0.28
CA ILE A 247 3.91 0.85 1.69
C ILE A 247 5.37 0.79 2.13
N ALA A 248 5.65 1.11 3.38
CA ALA A 248 7.00 1.06 3.91
C ALA A 248 7.48 -0.39 4.14
N SER A 249 8.74 -0.68 3.80
CA SER A 249 9.45 -1.90 4.23
C SER A 249 10.15 -1.64 5.55
N GLN A 250 10.12 -2.59 6.49
CA GLN A 250 10.64 -2.42 7.83
C GLN A 250 11.78 -3.40 8.15
N ASP A 251 12.82 -2.91 8.84
CA ASP A 251 13.91 -3.68 9.42
C ASP A 251 14.21 -3.18 10.85
N GLY A 252 13.68 -3.88 11.83
CA GLY A 252 13.83 -3.49 13.24
C GLY A 252 13.34 -2.07 13.50
N GLU A 253 14.25 -1.15 13.81
CA GLU A 253 13.94 0.27 14.07
C GLU A 253 13.99 1.15 12.81
N TYR A 254 14.31 0.59 11.65
CA TYR A 254 14.38 1.33 10.40
C TYR A 254 13.24 0.95 9.47
N LEU A 255 12.80 1.92 8.69
CA LEU A 255 11.90 1.70 7.57
C LEU A 255 12.46 2.34 6.30
N TYR A 256 12.07 1.76 5.18
CA TYR A 256 12.46 2.21 3.84
C TYR A 256 11.18 2.56 3.08
N ILE A 257 11.13 3.78 2.57
CA ILE A 257 9.93 4.31 1.90
C ILE A 257 10.33 5.09 0.65
N ASN A 258 9.80 4.69 -0.48
CA ASN A 258 9.91 5.45 -1.72
C ASN A 258 8.65 6.27 -1.98
N GLY A 259 8.80 7.44 -2.57
CA GLY A 259 7.69 8.27 -2.98
C GLY A 259 8.03 9.08 -4.21
N TRP A 260 7.06 9.18 -5.10
CA TRP A 260 7.08 10.06 -6.26
C TRP A 260 5.72 10.77 -6.36
N GLY A 261 5.76 12.09 -6.37
CA GLY A 261 4.59 12.93 -6.55
C GLY A 261 4.61 13.61 -7.92
N PHE A 262 5.25 14.76 -7.99
CA PHE A 262 5.32 15.58 -9.18
C PHE A 262 6.76 15.77 -9.68
N PRO A 263 6.97 16.08 -10.97
CA PRO A 263 8.29 16.45 -11.49
C PRO A 263 8.95 17.58 -10.72
N GLN A 264 8.17 18.53 -10.18
CA GLN A 264 8.65 19.66 -9.37
C GLN A 264 9.20 19.24 -8.01
N ASN A 265 8.93 18.02 -7.55
CA ASN A 265 9.49 17.48 -6.33
C ASN A 265 10.85 16.77 -6.54
N GLN A 266 11.46 16.90 -7.70
CA GLN A 266 12.82 16.39 -7.92
C GLN A 266 13.81 17.12 -7.01
N PRO A 267 14.88 16.45 -6.55
CA PRO A 267 15.90 17.04 -5.70
C PRO A 267 16.48 18.33 -6.28
N GLY A 268 16.59 19.35 -5.44
CA GLY A 268 17.09 20.66 -5.84
C GLY A 268 16.07 21.56 -6.55
N GLN A 269 14.82 21.10 -6.71
CA GLN A 269 13.73 21.93 -7.26
C GLN A 269 12.88 22.60 -6.18
N GLN A 270 13.12 22.26 -4.91
CA GLN A 270 12.41 22.84 -3.77
C GLN A 270 12.54 24.35 -3.75
N ILE A 271 11.46 25.00 -3.34
CA ILE A 271 11.37 26.45 -3.32
C ILE A 271 11.16 26.90 -1.88
N PRO A 272 12.01 27.79 -1.37
CA PRO A 272 11.77 28.42 -0.08
C PRO A 272 10.42 29.13 -0.08
N THR A 273 9.62 28.88 0.93
CA THR A 273 8.32 29.51 1.13
C THR A 273 8.32 30.30 2.44
N ILE A 274 7.43 31.26 2.55
CA ILE A 274 7.22 32.07 3.75
C ILE A 274 6.10 31.48 4.61
N SER A 275 6.05 31.87 5.89
CA SER A 275 4.95 31.50 6.78
C SER A 275 3.62 32.11 6.31
N PHE A 276 2.49 31.60 6.82
CA PHE A 276 1.18 32.15 6.48
C PHE A 276 1.06 33.63 6.89
N GLU A 277 1.53 33.98 8.10
CA GLU A 277 1.52 35.37 8.59
C GLU A 277 2.38 36.32 7.73
N GLU A 278 3.49 35.85 7.18
CA GLU A 278 4.27 36.61 6.19
C GLU A 278 3.56 36.69 4.84
N GLY A 279 2.86 35.63 4.46
CA GLY A 279 2.00 35.54 3.28
C GLY A 279 0.88 36.56 3.34
N LEU A 280 0.17 36.67 4.47
CA LEU A 280 -0.85 37.69 4.69
C LEU A 280 -0.29 39.09 4.55
N LYS A 281 0.83 39.41 5.19
CA LYS A 281 1.48 40.74 5.06
C LYS A 281 1.84 41.09 3.63
N ARG A 282 2.14 40.07 2.79
CA ARG A 282 2.58 40.31 1.41
C ARG A 282 1.42 40.40 0.41
N TYR A 283 0.37 39.56 0.61
CA TYR A 283 -0.67 39.39 -0.40
C TYR A 283 -2.06 39.84 0.04
N ASP A 284 -2.45 39.67 1.31
CA ASP A 284 -3.78 40.03 1.83
C ASP A 284 -3.96 41.58 1.85
N LYS A 285 -4.65 42.11 0.85
CA LYS A 285 -4.85 43.54 0.69
C LYS A 285 -6.13 44.06 1.33
N ASP A 286 -7.13 43.15 1.46
CA ASP A 286 -8.42 43.49 2.05
C ASP A 286 -8.52 43.18 3.54
N ASN A 287 -7.47 42.58 4.12
CA ASN A 287 -7.34 42.22 5.52
C ASN A 287 -8.41 41.22 5.99
N ASP A 288 -8.83 40.31 5.14
CA ASP A 288 -9.79 39.25 5.49
C ASP A 288 -9.12 37.99 6.05
N ARG A 289 -7.78 38.00 6.21
CA ARG A 289 -6.94 36.89 6.67
C ARG A 289 -6.96 35.67 5.75
N GLN A 290 -7.12 35.87 4.47
CA GLN A 290 -6.97 34.90 3.40
C GLN A 290 -6.18 35.53 2.25
N VAL A 291 -5.73 34.70 1.31
CA VAL A 291 -5.06 35.19 0.10
C VAL A 291 -5.91 34.82 -1.10
N ALA A 292 -6.58 35.79 -1.72
CA ALA A 292 -7.35 35.57 -2.92
C ALA A 292 -6.43 35.39 -4.14
N LYS A 293 -6.92 34.66 -5.17
CA LYS A 293 -6.16 34.43 -6.42
C LYS A 293 -5.70 35.75 -7.07
N ALA A 294 -6.54 36.76 -7.03
CA ALA A 294 -6.23 38.11 -7.57
C ALA A 294 -5.13 38.84 -6.77
N GLU A 295 -4.91 38.47 -5.54
CA GLU A 295 -3.90 39.03 -4.63
C GLU A 295 -2.56 38.32 -4.71
N ALA A 296 -2.57 37.02 -5.10
CA ALA A 296 -1.38 36.17 -5.24
C ALA A 296 -0.53 36.59 -6.46
N VAL A 297 -0.10 37.82 -6.51
CA VAL A 297 0.64 38.42 -7.64
C VAL A 297 2.01 38.90 -7.20
N GLY A 298 3.02 38.70 -8.06
CA GLY A 298 4.38 39.17 -7.82
C GLY A 298 5.35 38.64 -8.89
N ASN A 299 6.62 38.96 -8.74
CA ASN A 299 7.66 38.66 -9.74
C ASN A 299 8.64 37.59 -9.31
N GLU A 300 8.64 37.22 -8.06
CA GLU A 300 9.51 36.13 -7.54
C GLU A 300 9.05 34.77 -8.00
N LYS A 301 9.93 33.78 -7.92
CA LYS A 301 9.62 32.41 -8.33
C LYS A 301 8.43 31.84 -7.55
N MET A 302 8.37 32.12 -6.26
CA MET A 302 7.26 31.69 -5.38
C MET A 302 5.93 32.29 -5.84
N ASP A 303 5.89 33.60 -6.12
CA ASP A 303 4.68 34.32 -6.56
C ASP A 303 4.11 33.70 -7.85
N LYS A 304 5.00 33.45 -8.82
CA LYS A 304 4.63 32.88 -10.12
C LYS A 304 4.02 31.48 -9.97
N ILE A 305 4.58 30.64 -9.08
CA ILE A 305 4.06 29.29 -8.84
C ILE A 305 2.73 29.38 -8.09
N LEU A 306 2.66 30.21 -7.05
CA LEU A 306 1.45 30.40 -6.28
C LEU A 306 0.29 30.85 -7.18
N ASN A 307 0.52 31.80 -8.08
CA ASN A 307 -0.51 32.25 -9.02
C ASN A 307 -0.86 31.20 -10.07
N ALA A 308 0.14 30.56 -10.70
CA ALA A 308 -0.07 29.59 -11.77
C ALA A 308 -0.75 28.28 -11.31
N ALA A 309 -0.49 27.87 -10.08
CA ALA A 309 -1.02 26.64 -9.50
C ALA A 309 -2.02 26.88 -8.36
N PHE A 310 -2.58 28.05 -8.24
CA PHE A 310 -3.46 28.48 -7.15
C PHE A 310 -4.56 27.44 -6.83
N GLU A 311 -5.24 26.94 -7.86
CA GLU A 311 -6.32 25.97 -7.73
C GLU A 311 -5.86 24.61 -7.21
N ALA A 312 -4.56 24.31 -7.30
CA ALA A 312 -3.98 23.09 -6.73
C ALA A 312 -3.76 23.20 -5.21
N PHE A 313 -3.74 24.42 -4.69
CA PHE A 313 -3.57 24.69 -3.26
C PHE A 313 -4.87 25.05 -2.57
N ASP A 314 -5.84 25.62 -3.30
CA ASP A 314 -7.20 25.90 -2.85
C ASP A 314 -8.00 24.59 -2.72
N MET A 315 -7.82 23.92 -1.58
CA MET A 315 -8.37 22.59 -1.34
C MET A 315 -9.90 22.60 -1.28
N ASN A 316 -10.49 23.65 -0.74
CA ASN A 316 -11.94 23.78 -0.61
C ASN A 316 -12.63 24.46 -1.79
N ARG A 317 -11.83 24.96 -2.76
CA ARG A 317 -12.29 25.63 -4.00
C ARG A 317 -13.15 26.87 -3.76
N ASN A 318 -12.76 27.67 -2.78
CA ASN A 318 -13.43 28.93 -2.46
C ASN A 318 -12.75 30.17 -3.06
N GLU A 319 -11.72 29.96 -3.93
CA GLU A 319 -10.90 30.98 -4.58
C GLU A 319 -10.04 31.82 -3.62
N LYS A 320 -9.84 31.31 -2.41
CA LYS A 320 -9.01 31.93 -1.36
C LYS A 320 -8.17 30.86 -0.67
N LEU A 321 -6.96 31.20 -0.27
CA LEU A 321 -6.09 30.35 0.52
C LEU A 321 -6.16 30.77 1.99
N ASP A 322 -6.67 29.90 2.83
CA ASP A 322 -6.59 30.03 4.28
C ASP A 322 -5.25 29.47 4.83
N GLU A 323 -5.07 29.45 6.14
CA GLU A 323 -3.86 28.95 6.78
C GLU A 323 -3.59 27.47 6.40
N LYS A 324 -4.63 26.66 6.29
CA LYS A 324 -4.52 25.23 5.95
C LYS A 324 -4.07 25.05 4.51
N ASP A 325 -4.66 25.78 3.56
CA ASP A 325 -4.28 25.76 2.15
C ASP A 325 -2.84 26.23 1.97
N TRP A 326 -2.44 27.27 2.73
CA TRP A 326 -1.07 27.76 2.73
C TRP A 326 -0.06 26.74 3.26
N GLU A 327 -0.39 25.99 4.31
CA GLU A 327 0.48 24.91 4.80
C GLU A 327 0.59 23.76 3.80
N VAL A 328 -0.47 23.44 3.05
CA VAL A 328 -0.40 22.47 1.92
C VAL A 328 0.54 22.99 0.83
N PHE A 329 0.42 24.26 0.44
CA PHE A 329 1.35 24.90 -0.49
C PHE A 329 2.80 24.78 -0.03
N ARG A 330 3.09 25.13 1.22
CA ARG A 330 4.44 25.04 1.80
C ARG A 330 4.98 23.61 1.82
N ALA A 331 4.15 22.66 2.23
CA ALA A 331 4.52 21.26 2.27
C ALA A 331 4.80 20.69 0.87
N MET A 332 4.01 21.09 -0.13
CA MET A 332 4.22 20.69 -1.52
C MET A 332 5.52 21.24 -2.09
N MET A 333 5.85 22.51 -1.79
CA MET A 333 7.10 23.14 -2.24
C MET A 333 8.36 22.55 -1.57
N ALA A 334 8.22 22.02 -0.37
CA ALA A 334 9.31 21.39 0.39
C ALA A 334 9.43 19.89 0.14
N SER A 335 8.46 19.25 -0.51
CA SER A 335 8.44 17.79 -0.69
C SER A 335 9.49 17.32 -1.71
N GLU A 336 9.98 16.09 -1.53
CA GLU A 336 11.02 15.49 -2.36
C GLU A 336 10.63 14.09 -2.82
N ASN A 337 10.85 13.82 -4.12
CA ASN A 337 10.84 12.46 -4.65
C ASN A 337 12.11 11.74 -4.19
N GLY A 338 11.97 10.47 -3.82
CA GLY A 338 13.14 9.69 -3.42
C GLY A 338 12.80 8.42 -2.66
N LEU A 339 13.84 7.69 -2.32
CA LEU A 339 13.81 6.56 -1.39
C LEU A 339 14.56 6.97 -0.13
N LEU A 340 13.94 6.81 1.02
CA LEU A 340 14.49 7.20 2.31
C LEU A 340 14.59 6.01 3.26
N ALA A 341 15.68 5.97 4.03
CA ALA A 341 15.77 5.16 5.23
C ALA A 341 15.53 6.03 6.45
N ILE A 342 14.54 5.69 7.24
CA ILE A 342 14.08 6.49 8.38
C ILE A 342 14.16 5.64 9.65
N LYS A 343 14.82 6.17 10.69
CA LYS A 343 14.76 5.57 12.03
C LYS A 343 13.41 5.90 12.66
N MET A 344 12.67 4.86 13.03
CA MET A 344 11.39 5.00 13.70
C MET A 344 11.54 5.29 15.19
N GLY A 345 10.56 5.97 15.77
CA GLY A 345 10.49 6.23 17.20
C GLY A 345 10.72 7.70 17.56
N GLY A 346 10.83 7.96 18.86
CA GLY A 346 10.90 9.32 19.40
C GLY A 346 9.51 9.91 19.66
N VAL A 347 9.46 11.23 19.87
CA VAL A 347 8.24 12.01 20.11
C VAL A 347 8.35 13.35 19.38
N GLY A 348 7.28 13.78 18.75
CA GLY A 348 7.23 15.05 18.03
C GLY A 348 7.94 15.00 16.67
N ASP A 349 8.43 16.12 16.19
CA ASP A 349 9.11 16.27 14.91
C ASP A 349 10.51 15.66 14.94
N GLN A 350 10.72 14.61 14.16
CA GLN A 350 11.98 13.87 14.06
C GLN A 350 12.72 14.18 12.72
N THR A 351 12.24 15.13 11.94
CA THR A 351 12.74 15.42 10.58
C THR A 351 14.25 15.63 10.53
N ALA A 352 14.82 16.34 11.53
CA ALA A 352 16.24 16.68 11.56
C ALA A 352 17.16 15.49 11.90
N THR A 353 16.64 14.43 12.52
CA THR A 353 17.47 13.37 13.13
C THR A 353 17.15 11.96 12.66
N ALA A 354 15.95 11.70 12.14
CA ALA A 354 15.49 10.35 11.82
C ALA A 354 16.00 9.83 10.47
N ILE A 355 16.27 10.71 9.51
CA ILE A 355 16.66 10.28 8.17
C ILE A 355 18.11 9.83 8.17
N ARG A 356 18.34 8.55 7.91
CA ARG A 356 19.68 7.94 7.88
C ARG A 356 20.39 8.18 6.56
N TRP A 357 19.67 7.96 5.43
CA TRP A 357 20.16 8.21 4.09
C TRP A 357 18.97 8.46 3.14
N ARG A 358 19.29 9.06 1.98
CA ARG A 358 18.35 9.33 0.89
C ARG A 358 18.95 8.88 -0.43
N TYR A 359 18.14 8.24 -1.28
CA TYR A 359 18.44 8.01 -2.67
C TYR A 359 17.53 8.90 -3.51
N GLN A 360 18.15 9.88 -4.17
CA GLN A 360 17.44 10.98 -4.85
C GLN A 360 17.59 10.90 -6.39
N LYS A 361 17.64 9.71 -6.95
CA LYS A 361 17.51 9.44 -8.38
C LYS A 361 16.08 8.93 -8.66
N PRO A 362 15.73 8.67 -9.94
CA PRO A 362 14.38 8.21 -10.26
C PRO A 362 13.92 7.02 -9.41
N VAL A 363 12.75 7.15 -8.82
CA VAL A 363 12.06 6.13 -8.04
C VAL A 363 10.71 5.81 -8.69
N PRO A 364 10.13 4.62 -8.46
CA PRO A 364 8.83 4.24 -9.01
C PRO A 364 7.70 5.08 -8.42
N GLN A 365 6.62 5.22 -9.18
CA GLN A 365 5.42 5.94 -8.73
C GLN A 365 4.58 5.11 -7.77
N VAL A 366 4.39 3.81 -8.04
CA VAL A 366 3.44 2.96 -7.34
C VAL A 366 4.11 1.81 -6.58
N PRO A 367 5.00 0.99 -7.18
CA PRO A 367 5.58 -0.15 -6.49
C PRO A 367 6.31 0.25 -5.21
N SER A 368 6.06 -0.53 -4.17
CA SER A 368 6.80 -0.41 -2.91
C SER A 368 8.17 -1.08 -3.03
N THR A 369 9.12 -0.66 -2.22
CA THR A 369 10.36 -1.44 -2.05
C THR A 369 10.08 -2.78 -1.39
N LEU A 370 11.02 -3.72 -1.52
CA LEU A 370 11.02 -5.01 -0.84
C LEU A 370 12.33 -5.20 -0.10
N LEU A 371 12.26 -5.45 1.20
CA LEU A 371 13.40 -5.86 1.99
C LEU A 371 13.39 -7.38 2.17
N TYR A 372 14.40 -8.05 1.64
CA TYR A 372 14.53 -9.49 1.76
C TYR A 372 15.99 -9.93 1.89
N LYS A 373 16.29 -10.77 2.91
CA LYS A 373 17.63 -11.29 3.18
C LYS A 373 18.72 -10.21 3.22
N GLY A 374 18.43 -9.07 3.86
CA GLY A 374 19.37 -7.96 4.01
C GLY A 374 19.64 -7.16 2.73
N VAL A 375 18.82 -7.31 1.71
CA VAL A 375 18.89 -6.54 0.46
C VAL A 375 17.56 -5.82 0.25
N LEU A 376 17.63 -4.53 -0.11
CA LEU A 376 16.47 -3.72 -0.45
C LEU A 376 16.34 -3.63 -1.97
N TYR A 377 15.19 -4.06 -2.51
CA TYR A 377 14.90 -4.07 -3.95
C TYR A 377 13.90 -2.97 -4.31
N MET A 378 14.10 -2.33 -5.47
CA MET A 378 13.22 -1.32 -6.02
C MET A 378 13.13 -1.47 -7.53
N ILE A 379 11.92 -1.63 -8.07
CA ILE A 379 11.65 -1.72 -9.50
C ILE A 379 11.04 -0.41 -10.01
N ASN A 380 11.64 0.17 -11.03
CA ASN A 380 11.09 1.32 -11.75
C ASN A 380 10.39 0.88 -13.04
N ASP A 381 9.60 1.76 -13.60
CA ASP A 381 9.03 1.59 -14.94
C ASP A 381 10.14 1.30 -15.96
N SER A 382 9.78 0.64 -17.05
CA SER A 382 10.70 0.12 -18.06
C SER A 382 11.61 -1.02 -17.56
N GLY A 383 11.25 -1.69 -16.44
CA GLY A 383 11.95 -2.86 -15.94
C GLY A 383 13.36 -2.56 -15.39
N ILE A 384 13.62 -1.36 -14.90
CA ILE A 384 14.90 -1.03 -14.25
C ILE A 384 14.82 -1.43 -12.79
N LEU A 385 15.54 -2.50 -12.43
CA LEU A 385 15.64 -3.01 -11.07
C LEU A 385 16.92 -2.52 -10.39
N LEU A 386 16.78 -2.04 -9.16
CA LEU A 386 17.88 -1.69 -8.27
C LEU A 386 17.84 -2.56 -7.02
N SER A 387 19.02 -2.96 -6.56
CA SER A 387 19.23 -3.51 -5.22
C SER A 387 20.15 -2.58 -4.43
N PHE A 388 19.89 -2.47 -3.13
CA PHE A 388 20.63 -1.57 -2.24
C PHE A 388 21.08 -2.32 -0.99
N ASP A 389 22.19 -1.87 -0.44
CA ASP A 389 22.54 -2.10 0.97
C ASP A 389 21.61 -1.26 1.86
N PRO A 390 20.73 -1.87 2.66
CA PRO A 390 19.78 -1.12 3.47
C PRO A 390 20.44 -0.28 4.57
N ALA A 391 21.64 -0.64 4.98
CA ALA A 391 22.35 0.10 6.01
C ALA A 391 22.93 1.43 5.52
N THR A 392 23.39 1.48 4.27
CA THR A 392 24.09 2.64 3.70
C THR A 392 23.33 3.35 2.58
N GLY A 393 22.37 2.69 1.93
CA GLY A 393 21.69 3.18 0.75
C GLY A 393 22.51 3.07 -0.54
N ASN A 394 23.68 2.42 -0.49
CA ASN A 394 24.52 2.19 -1.66
C ASN A 394 23.83 1.21 -2.62
N VAL A 395 23.83 1.55 -3.90
CA VAL A 395 23.34 0.65 -4.96
C VAL A 395 24.35 -0.51 -5.09
N LEU A 396 23.87 -1.74 -4.90
CA LEU A 396 24.65 -2.95 -5.12
C LEU A 396 24.63 -3.33 -6.60
N LYS A 397 23.44 -3.36 -7.19
CA LYS A 397 23.26 -3.61 -8.62
C LYS A 397 22.13 -2.78 -9.19
N GLN A 398 22.32 -2.31 -10.41
CA GLN A 398 21.27 -1.74 -11.25
C GLN A 398 21.29 -2.42 -12.61
N GLY A 399 20.14 -2.82 -13.10
CA GLY A 399 20.03 -3.45 -14.41
C GLY A 399 18.62 -3.43 -14.95
N ARG A 400 18.48 -3.68 -16.24
CA ARG A 400 17.19 -3.82 -16.90
C ARG A 400 16.79 -5.29 -16.96
N LEU A 401 15.54 -5.58 -16.61
CA LEU A 401 14.95 -6.91 -16.78
C LEU A 401 14.58 -7.10 -18.27
N HIS A 402 15.40 -7.86 -18.99
CA HIS A 402 15.14 -8.18 -20.38
C HIS A 402 13.90 -9.07 -20.49
N GLY A 403 13.02 -8.80 -21.45
CA GLY A 403 11.74 -9.49 -21.61
C GLY A 403 10.62 -9.04 -20.67
N ALA A 404 10.91 -8.04 -19.78
CA ALA A 404 9.94 -7.49 -18.85
C ALA A 404 9.98 -5.95 -18.81
N ILE A 405 10.07 -5.34 -20.01
CA ILE A 405 10.02 -3.87 -20.17
C ILE A 405 8.57 -3.45 -20.14
N ASP A 406 8.13 -2.92 -19.01
CA ASP A 406 6.73 -2.60 -18.78
C ASP A 406 6.57 -1.50 -17.73
N LYS A 407 5.31 -1.09 -17.49
CA LYS A 407 4.91 -0.35 -16.29
C LYS A 407 4.71 -1.31 -15.15
N TYR A 408 5.01 -0.87 -13.94
CA TYR A 408 4.86 -1.68 -12.75
C TYR A 408 3.89 -1.01 -11.77
N PHE A 409 2.80 -1.70 -11.45
CA PHE A 409 1.85 -1.32 -10.38
C PHE A 409 1.93 -2.30 -9.21
N SER A 410 2.18 -3.56 -9.50
CA SER A 410 2.41 -4.62 -8.51
C SER A 410 3.73 -4.38 -7.79
N SER A 411 3.72 -4.52 -6.47
CA SER A 411 4.94 -4.47 -5.66
C SER A 411 5.68 -5.81 -5.68
N PRO A 412 7.02 -5.82 -5.59
CA PRO A 412 7.80 -7.04 -5.47
C PRO A 412 7.40 -7.85 -4.24
N VAL A 413 7.47 -9.18 -4.34
CA VAL A 413 7.31 -10.13 -3.22
C VAL A 413 8.41 -11.17 -3.25
N ALA A 414 8.72 -11.80 -2.11
CA ALA A 414 9.82 -12.75 -2.00
C ALA A 414 9.50 -13.97 -1.13
N ALA A 415 10.06 -15.09 -1.51
CA ALA A 415 10.16 -16.33 -0.77
C ALA A 415 11.14 -17.27 -1.45
N ASP A 416 11.59 -18.37 -0.76
CA ASP A 416 12.37 -19.45 -1.35
C ASP A 416 13.63 -18.98 -2.09
N ASP A 417 14.34 -18.00 -1.51
CA ASP A 417 15.52 -17.36 -2.13
C ASP A 417 15.26 -16.65 -3.47
N LYS A 418 14.01 -16.29 -3.73
CA LYS A 418 13.55 -15.67 -4.96
C LYS A 418 12.82 -14.35 -4.71
N VAL A 419 12.93 -13.45 -5.68
CA VAL A 419 12.12 -12.23 -5.78
C VAL A 419 11.26 -12.32 -7.04
N PHE A 420 9.97 -12.02 -6.88
CA PHE A 420 8.98 -12.03 -7.96
C PHE A 420 8.54 -10.61 -8.27
N LEU A 421 8.59 -10.23 -9.52
CA LEU A 421 8.24 -8.90 -10.04
C LEU A 421 7.25 -9.07 -11.18
N ILE A 422 6.12 -8.36 -11.14
CA ILE A 422 5.06 -8.49 -12.15
C ILE A 422 4.85 -7.15 -12.82
N GLY A 423 5.04 -7.10 -14.14
CA GLY A 423 4.68 -5.99 -15.01
C GLY A 423 3.17 -5.93 -15.28
N GLN A 424 2.67 -4.78 -15.71
CA GLN A 424 1.26 -4.58 -16.03
C GLN A 424 0.78 -5.54 -17.11
N GLY A 425 1.59 -5.81 -18.14
CA GLY A 425 1.26 -6.72 -19.24
C GLY A 425 1.29 -8.21 -18.87
N GLY A 426 1.55 -8.57 -17.61
CA GLY A 426 1.54 -9.96 -17.14
C GLY A 426 2.89 -10.67 -17.22
N GLN A 427 4.00 -9.99 -17.54
CA GLN A 427 5.34 -10.55 -17.44
C GLN A 427 5.73 -10.70 -15.98
N VAL A 428 6.15 -11.90 -15.58
CA VAL A 428 6.62 -12.20 -14.22
C VAL A 428 8.09 -12.58 -14.26
N SER A 429 8.94 -11.68 -13.79
CA SER A 429 10.37 -11.96 -13.60
C SER A 429 10.58 -12.66 -12.26
N VAL A 430 11.26 -13.79 -12.28
CA VAL A 430 11.72 -14.54 -11.11
C VAL A 430 13.23 -14.35 -10.99
N LEU A 431 13.68 -13.84 -9.86
CA LEU A 431 15.09 -13.53 -9.63
C LEU A 431 15.64 -14.35 -8.46
N LYS A 432 16.90 -14.71 -8.52
CA LYS A 432 17.67 -15.12 -7.35
C LYS A 432 17.84 -13.93 -6.40
N ALA A 433 17.46 -14.09 -5.16
CA ALA A 433 17.56 -13.04 -4.15
C ALA A 433 19.01 -12.87 -3.69
N ALA A 434 19.65 -11.83 -4.19
CA ALA A 434 21.02 -11.43 -3.84
C ALA A 434 21.22 -9.94 -4.11
N GLY A 435 22.25 -9.32 -3.54
CA GLY A 435 22.67 -7.96 -3.92
C GLY A 435 22.98 -7.88 -5.42
N GLU A 436 23.73 -8.84 -5.92
CA GLU A 436 24.01 -9.08 -7.35
C GLU A 436 22.97 -10.05 -7.94
N TRP A 437 21.70 -9.64 -7.94
CA TRP A 437 20.57 -10.46 -8.41
C TRP A 437 20.76 -10.99 -9.83
N GLU A 438 20.19 -12.17 -10.12
CA GLU A 438 20.18 -12.82 -11.43
C GLU A 438 18.74 -13.18 -11.82
N VAL A 439 18.41 -13.05 -13.10
CA VAL A 439 17.11 -13.49 -13.65
C VAL A 439 17.16 -15.01 -13.83
N LEU A 440 16.30 -15.72 -13.10
CA LEU A 440 16.14 -17.17 -13.23
C LEU A 440 15.15 -17.53 -14.34
N ALA A 441 14.06 -16.76 -14.45
CA ALA A 441 13.05 -16.95 -15.48
C ALA A 441 12.26 -15.65 -15.70
N VAL A 442 11.70 -15.53 -16.91
CA VAL A 442 10.62 -14.59 -17.23
C VAL A 442 9.44 -15.41 -17.70
N ASN A 443 8.33 -15.31 -16.99
CA ASN A 443 7.09 -16.01 -17.26
C ASN A 443 6.07 -15.03 -17.84
N GLU A 444 5.15 -15.51 -18.66
CA GLU A 444 4.11 -14.69 -19.27
C GLU A 444 2.73 -15.18 -18.83
N LEU A 445 1.88 -14.23 -18.47
CA LEU A 445 0.45 -14.42 -18.25
C LEU A 445 -0.28 -13.67 -19.36
N ASP A 446 -1.33 -14.27 -19.89
CA ASP A 446 -2.06 -13.74 -21.06
C ASP A 446 -3.06 -12.62 -20.67
N ASP A 447 -2.80 -11.87 -19.57
CA ASP A 447 -3.75 -10.88 -19.04
C ASP A 447 -3.03 -9.84 -18.16
N GLU A 448 -3.61 -8.65 -18.06
CA GLU A 448 -3.06 -7.54 -17.27
C GLU A 448 -3.03 -7.82 -15.76
N CYS A 449 -1.96 -7.39 -15.10
CA CYS A 449 -1.74 -7.52 -13.67
C CYS A 449 -1.51 -6.17 -13.00
N PHE A 450 -2.37 -5.83 -12.03
CA PHE A 450 -2.22 -4.65 -11.15
C PHE A 450 -1.97 -5.07 -9.70
N ALA A 451 -2.52 -6.21 -9.30
CA ALA A 451 -2.46 -6.71 -7.94
C ALA A 451 -1.06 -7.24 -7.56
N THR A 452 -0.67 -7.00 -6.32
CA THR A 452 0.53 -7.65 -5.75
C THR A 452 0.21 -9.10 -5.42
N PRO A 453 1.09 -10.07 -5.76
CA PRO A 453 0.87 -11.48 -5.45
C PRO A 453 0.82 -11.77 -3.95
N ALA A 454 0.20 -12.89 -3.60
CA ALA A 454 0.36 -13.53 -2.30
C ALA A 454 1.19 -14.82 -2.45
N ILE A 455 1.96 -15.15 -1.42
CA ILE A 455 2.80 -16.35 -1.41
C ILE A 455 2.58 -17.09 -0.10
N ALA A 456 2.26 -18.39 -0.18
CA ALA A 456 2.15 -19.24 0.99
C ALA A 456 2.08 -20.72 0.59
N ASP A 457 2.55 -21.63 1.44
CA ASP A 457 2.47 -23.10 1.32
C ASP A 457 2.94 -23.61 -0.05
N GLY A 458 4.12 -23.18 -0.51
CA GLY A 458 4.73 -23.59 -1.77
C GLY A 458 4.02 -23.09 -3.02
N ARG A 459 3.11 -22.12 -2.89
CA ARG A 459 2.34 -21.54 -4.01
C ARG A 459 2.48 -20.02 -4.09
N ILE A 460 2.45 -19.51 -5.31
CA ILE A 460 2.26 -18.09 -5.61
C ILE A 460 0.86 -17.89 -6.20
N TYR A 461 0.13 -16.92 -5.65
CA TYR A 461 -1.22 -16.56 -6.07
C TYR A 461 -1.17 -15.24 -6.80
N ILE A 462 -1.49 -15.25 -8.09
CA ILE A 462 -1.42 -14.07 -8.96
C ILE A 462 -2.80 -13.75 -9.48
N ARG A 463 -3.27 -12.54 -9.16
CA ARG A 463 -4.51 -12.00 -9.72
C ARG A 463 -4.22 -11.20 -10.97
N THR A 464 -4.79 -11.65 -12.08
CA THR A 464 -4.90 -10.88 -13.31
C THR A 464 -6.22 -10.10 -13.35
N ARG A 465 -6.46 -9.36 -14.40
CA ARG A 465 -7.71 -8.61 -14.59
C ARG A 465 -8.94 -9.50 -14.60
N SER A 466 -8.85 -10.70 -15.19
CA SER A 466 -9.99 -11.61 -15.40
C SER A 466 -9.94 -12.89 -14.56
N ALA A 467 -8.83 -13.18 -13.84
CA ALA A 467 -8.68 -14.45 -13.13
C ALA A 467 -7.77 -14.34 -11.92
N LEU A 468 -7.85 -15.36 -11.06
CA LEU A 468 -6.84 -15.69 -10.05
C LEU A 468 -6.22 -17.04 -10.39
N TYR A 469 -4.89 -17.07 -10.40
CA TYR A 469 -4.09 -18.28 -10.57
C TYR A 469 -3.42 -18.67 -9.26
N ALA A 470 -3.31 -19.97 -9.00
CA ALA A 470 -2.34 -20.54 -8.06
C ALA A 470 -1.31 -21.34 -8.85
N PHE A 471 -0.05 -20.96 -8.73
CA PHE A 471 1.08 -21.68 -9.30
C PHE A 471 1.87 -22.39 -8.19
N GLY A 472 2.30 -23.61 -8.43
CA GLY A 472 3.09 -24.40 -7.51
C GLY A 472 3.75 -25.56 -8.25
N LYS A 473 4.78 -26.19 -7.69
CA LYS A 473 5.32 -27.41 -8.27
C LYS A 473 4.23 -28.47 -8.25
N GLN A 474 3.98 -29.11 -9.39
CA GLN A 474 3.16 -30.30 -9.42
C GLN A 474 3.92 -31.39 -8.66
N SER A 475 3.26 -32.09 -7.75
CA SER A 475 3.83 -33.28 -7.15
C SER A 475 4.10 -34.27 -8.29
N THR A 476 5.36 -34.60 -8.49
CA THR A 476 5.75 -35.76 -9.31
C THR A 476 5.48 -37.02 -8.51
N ASP A 477 4.24 -37.22 -8.09
CA ASP A 477 3.85 -38.44 -7.43
C ASP A 477 3.03 -39.31 -8.37
N SER A 478 3.55 -40.54 -8.51
CA SER A 478 3.02 -41.72 -9.14
C SER A 478 3.24 -41.89 -10.64
N ALA A 479 4.48 -42.21 -10.97
CA ALA A 479 4.74 -43.20 -11.97
C ALA A 479 5.90 -44.04 -11.46
N ASP A 480 5.57 -45.03 -10.60
CA ASP A 480 6.18 -46.38 -10.57
C ASP A 480 5.31 -47.29 -9.70
#